data_218a7810eaa0e600dfe2541715bf58ee
#
_entry.id   218a7810eaa0e600dfe2541715bf58ee
#
_cell.length_a   1.000
_cell.length_b   1.000
_cell.length_c   1.000
_cell.angle_alpha   90.00
_cell.angle_beta   90.00
_cell.angle_gamma   90.00
#
_symmetry.space_group_name_H-M   'P 1'
#
loop_
_entity.id
_entity.type
_entity.pdbx_description
1 polymer ?
#
loop_
_entity_poly.entity_id
_entity_poly.type
_entity_poly.pdbx_seq_one_letter_code
_entity_poly.pdbx_strand_id
1 'polypeptide(L)'
;MSSLKGPFGRIFPPNREWLAKAPAEEILEPDLPIVDTHHHLWDRLSADLPQENATGTNTGNANRYLLQEFMEDLNSGHNCIATVFLQCHAMYRAGGPEEMKPVGETEFVTGIAAMAASGNYGHVRVAEGIVGFADLTLGERVDPVLEAHIRAGGGRFRGVRHSAAYDADPIIGNGASAPGLYQRADFRAGLARLFAHGLSLDAWVFHPQLKDVIDLARAFPAGNIIMGHCGGVLGYGPYAGRRDEVYANWKRDVTELAKCPNVTMKLGGQMMRMAAYDYLNIPAPPSSAEMAEFWRPYHEPLIELFGADRCLYESNFPVDKMGASWAALWNSYKRITAGASAAEKTALYSGTARRIYRLS
;
A
#
# COMPACT_ATOMS: atom_id res chain seq x y z
N MET A 1 -6.37 25.98 -13.45
CA MET A 1 -6.54 25.01 -12.35
C MET A 1 -7.69 24.10 -12.72
N SER A 2 -7.42 22.90 -13.19
CA SER A 2 -8.44 21.89 -13.48
C SER A 2 -9.07 21.51 -12.15
N SER A 3 -10.36 21.79 -11.97
CA SER A 3 -11.12 21.29 -10.84
C SER A 3 -11.25 19.78 -11.03
N LEU A 4 -10.36 19.02 -10.44
CA LEU A 4 -10.51 17.57 -10.35
C LEU A 4 -11.77 17.28 -9.53
N LYS A 5 -12.87 17.11 -10.25
CA LYS A 5 -14.16 16.81 -9.64
C LYS A 5 -14.15 15.35 -9.17
N GLY A 6 -14.25 15.16 -7.88
CA GLY A 6 -14.43 13.86 -7.26
C GLY A 6 -13.53 13.62 -6.05
N PRO A 7 -13.98 12.81 -5.08
CA PRO A 7 -13.21 12.54 -3.88
C PRO A 7 -11.90 11.84 -4.24
N PHE A 8 -10.88 12.11 -3.45
CA PHE A 8 -9.63 11.38 -3.45
C PHE A 8 -9.92 9.86 -3.26
N GLY A 9 -9.06 9.01 -3.81
CA GLY A 9 -9.21 7.55 -3.69
C GLY A 9 -9.94 6.89 -4.86
N ARG A 10 -10.41 7.64 -5.85
CA ARG A 10 -10.86 7.03 -7.10
C ARG A 10 -9.66 6.51 -7.88
N ILE A 11 -9.65 5.21 -8.11
CA ILE A 11 -8.62 4.52 -8.86
C ILE A 11 -9.15 4.37 -10.29
N PHE A 12 -8.45 5.01 -11.23
CA PHE A 12 -8.76 4.92 -12.64
C PHE A 12 -7.90 3.84 -13.31
N PRO A 13 -8.31 3.31 -14.45
CA PRO A 13 -7.41 2.52 -15.29
C PRO A 13 -6.16 3.33 -15.63
N PRO A 14 -4.95 2.75 -15.50
CA PRO A 14 -3.73 3.44 -15.89
C PRO A 14 -3.78 3.87 -17.35
N ASN A 15 -3.38 5.11 -17.63
CA ASN A 15 -3.32 5.62 -19.01
C ASN A 15 -2.05 5.11 -19.70
N ARG A 16 -2.19 4.04 -20.48
CA ARG A 16 -1.04 3.38 -21.15
C ARG A 16 -0.32 4.30 -22.14
N GLU A 17 -1.05 5.14 -22.87
CA GLU A 17 -0.44 6.08 -23.85
C GLU A 17 0.37 7.17 -23.14
N TRP A 18 -0.11 7.65 -22.01
CA TRP A 18 0.62 8.63 -21.22
C TRP A 18 1.85 7.98 -20.55
N LEU A 19 1.70 6.78 -19.98
CA LEU A 19 2.81 6.03 -19.38
C LEU A 19 3.91 5.70 -20.39
N ALA A 20 3.56 5.45 -21.66
CA ALA A 20 4.52 5.19 -22.74
C ALA A 20 5.38 6.41 -23.10
N LYS A 21 5.02 7.62 -22.63
CA LYS A 21 5.84 8.83 -22.78
C LYS A 21 6.90 8.99 -21.69
N ALA A 22 6.97 8.05 -20.73
CA ALA A 22 8.01 8.08 -19.71
C ALA A 22 9.39 8.08 -20.33
N PRO A 23 10.36 8.84 -19.77
CA PRO A 23 11.75 8.76 -20.21
C PRO A 23 12.27 7.31 -20.12
N ALA A 24 12.98 6.88 -21.15
CA ALA A 24 13.69 5.60 -21.08
C ALA A 24 14.85 5.74 -20.08
N GLU A 25 14.92 4.81 -19.14
CA GLU A 25 15.95 4.81 -18.11
C GLU A 25 16.61 3.43 -18.01
N GLU A 26 17.91 3.42 -17.75
CA GLU A 26 18.60 2.21 -17.34
C GLU A 26 18.12 1.75 -15.97
N ILE A 27 17.98 0.44 -15.79
CA ILE A 27 17.61 -0.13 -14.50
C ILE A 27 18.80 -0.06 -13.54
N LEU A 28 18.63 0.66 -12.46
CA LEU A 28 19.65 0.77 -11.42
C LEU A 28 19.70 -0.51 -10.57
N GLU A 29 20.91 -0.98 -10.26
CA GLU A 29 21.12 -2.16 -9.40
C GLU A 29 20.15 -3.32 -9.76
N PRO A 30 20.20 -3.83 -11.01
CA PRO A 30 19.20 -4.79 -11.52
C PRO A 30 19.17 -6.10 -10.71
N ASP A 31 20.28 -6.48 -10.08
CA ASP A 31 20.39 -7.73 -9.31
C ASP A 31 19.92 -7.61 -7.87
N LEU A 32 19.64 -6.39 -7.36
CA LEU A 32 19.20 -6.19 -5.99
C LEU A 32 17.83 -6.85 -5.77
N PRO A 33 17.71 -7.86 -4.85
CA PRO A 33 16.47 -8.57 -4.63
C PRO A 33 15.40 -7.66 -4.01
N ILE A 34 14.21 -7.64 -4.61
CA ILE A 34 13.07 -6.86 -4.17
C ILE A 34 11.94 -7.78 -3.70
N VAL A 35 11.39 -7.50 -2.53
CA VAL A 35 10.08 -7.96 -2.10
C VAL A 35 9.14 -6.75 -2.14
N ASP A 36 8.22 -6.74 -3.09
CA ASP A 36 7.18 -5.69 -3.13
C ASP A 36 6.15 -5.94 -2.04
N THR A 37 6.07 -5.05 -1.08
CA THR A 37 5.27 -5.26 0.13
C THR A 37 3.86 -4.74 0.05
N HIS A 38 3.42 -4.27 -1.14
CA HIS A 38 2.07 -3.74 -1.31
C HIS A 38 1.69 -3.67 -2.79
N HIS A 39 0.88 -4.60 -3.21
CA HIS A 39 0.18 -4.50 -4.48
C HIS A 39 -1.27 -4.95 -4.33
N HIS A 40 -2.07 -4.66 -5.35
CA HIS A 40 -3.46 -5.06 -5.45
C HIS A 40 -3.71 -5.85 -6.73
N LEU A 41 -4.76 -6.65 -6.71
CA LEU A 41 -5.25 -7.38 -7.89
C LEU A 41 -6.77 -7.21 -7.93
N TRP A 42 -7.30 -6.81 -9.08
CA TRP A 42 -8.74 -6.65 -9.29
C TRP A 42 -9.14 -6.83 -10.74
N ASP A 43 -10.40 -7.15 -10.93
CA ASP A 43 -11.08 -7.07 -12.21
C ASP A 43 -12.40 -6.33 -11.98
N ARG A 44 -12.37 -5.01 -12.17
CA ARG A 44 -13.52 -4.14 -11.93
C ARG A 44 -14.22 -3.90 -13.25
N LEU A 45 -15.49 -4.30 -13.32
CA LEU A 45 -16.34 -4.08 -14.49
C LEU A 45 -16.56 -2.57 -14.71
N SER A 46 -16.80 -2.18 -15.95
CA SER A 46 -17.01 -0.77 -16.32
C SER A 46 -18.17 -0.11 -15.57
N ALA A 47 -19.19 -0.89 -15.17
CA ALA A 47 -20.30 -0.41 -14.34
C ALA A 47 -19.87 0.01 -12.92
N ASP A 48 -18.77 -0.55 -12.42
CA ASP A 48 -18.22 -0.25 -11.09
C ASP A 48 -17.26 0.96 -11.13
N LEU A 49 -16.94 1.45 -12.33
CA LEU A 49 -16.08 2.61 -12.49
C LEU A 49 -16.90 3.89 -12.36
N PRO A 50 -16.32 4.94 -11.75
CA PRO A 50 -16.95 6.25 -11.76
C PRO A 50 -17.23 6.69 -13.19
N GLN A 51 -18.46 7.16 -13.48
CA GLN A 51 -18.86 7.60 -14.82
C GLN A 51 -18.05 8.80 -15.36
N GLU A 52 -17.39 9.53 -14.46
CA GLU A 52 -16.49 10.62 -14.79
C GLU A 52 -15.05 10.21 -14.41
N ASN A 53 -14.27 9.71 -15.35
CA ASN A 53 -12.83 9.69 -15.17
C ASN A 53 -12.24 11.06 -15.57
N ALA A 54 -11.25 11.52 -14.85
CA ALA A 54 -10.64 12.85 -15.07
C ALA A 54 -9.97 13.00 -16.46
N THR A 55 -9.79 11.92 -17.20
CA THR A 55 -9.16 11.89 -18.52
C THR A 55 -10.16 11.86 -19.68
N GLY A 56 -11.46 11.77 -19.40
CA GLY A 56 -12.49 11.66 -20.44
C GLY A 56 -12.42 10.39 -21.29
N THR A 57 -11.47 9.52 -21.01
CA THR A 57 -11.27 8.25 -21.72
C THR A 57 -11.93 7.10 -20.99
N ASN A 58 -13.25 7.15 -20.87
CA ASN A 58 -14.00 5.94 -20.53
C ASN A 58 -13.99 5.03 -21.77
N THR A 59 -12.98 4.22 -21.90
CA THR A 59 -12.79 3.31 -23.03
C THR A 59 -13.74 2.12 -23.01
N GLY A 60 -14.69 2.07 -22.08
CA GLY A 60 -15.60 0.93 -21.90
C GLY A 60 -14.89 -0.35 -21.45
N ASN A 61 -13.59 -0.29 -21.23
CA ASN A 61 -12.81 -1.41 -20.74
C ASN A 61 -12.87 -1.48 -19.23
N ALA A 62 -13.05 -2.69 -18.71
CA ALA A 62 -12.91 -2.98 -17.30
C ALA A 62 -11.54 -2.50 -16.80
N ASN A 63 -11.51 -1.98 -15.58
CA ASN A 63 -10.25 -1.74 -14.88
C ASN A 63 -9.73 -3.07 -14.36
N ARG A 64 -8.98 -3.76 -15.21
CA ARG A 64 -8.41 -5.07 -14.95
C ARG A 64 -6.94 -4.94 -14.62
N TYR A 65 -6.55 -5.56 -13.52
CA TYR A 65 -5.16 -5.74 -13.12
C TYR A 65 -5.03 -7.05 -12.35
N LEU A 66 -4.72 -8.11 -13.09
CA LEU A 66 -4.55 -9.46 -12.59
C LEU A 66 -3.10 -9.92 -12.78
N LEU A 67 -2.86 -11.22 -12.69
CA LEU A 67 -1.51 -11.79 -12.76
C LEU A 67 -0.77 -11.39 -14.04
N GLN A 68 -1.44 -11.41 -15.20
CA GLN A 68 -0.81 -11.11 -16.48
C GLN A 68 -0.32 -9.66 -16.54
N GLU A 69 -1.20 -8.70 -16.19
CA GLU A 69 -0.87 -7.27 -16.19
C GLU A 69 0.21 -6.96 -15.13
N PHE A 70 0.17 -7.65 -13.99
CA PHE A 70 1.18 -7.48 -12.95
C PHE A 70 2.54 -8.06 -13.38
N MET A 71 2.56 -9.19 -14.07
CA MET A 71 3.81 -9.76 -14.61
C MET A 71 4.47 -8.87 -15.68
N GLU A 72 3.69 -8.09 -16.45
CA GLU A 72 4.27 -7.08 -17.36
C GLU A 72 5.11 -6.07 -16.57
N ASP A 73 4.61 -5.61 -15.41
CA ASP A 73 5.32 -4.67 -14.55
C ASP A 73 6.52 -5.32 -13.85
N LEU A 74 6.34 -6.50 -13.24
CA LEU A 74 7.40 -7.22 -12.54
C LEU A 74 8.58 -7.58 -13.45
N ASN A 75 8.32 -7.81 -14.74
CA ASN A 75 9.35 -8.13 -15.75
C ASN A 75 10.00 -6.88 -16.37
N SER A 76 9.79 -5.70 -15.82
CA SER A 76 10.34 -4.44 -16.36
C SER A 76 11.84 -4.22 -16.09
N GLY A 77 12.56 -5.21 -15.56
CA GLY A 77 14.01 -5.24 -15.45
C GLY A 77 14.58 -5.25 -14.04
N HIS A 78 13.78 -5.00 -13.01
CA HIS A 78 14.19 -5.16 -11.62
C HIS A 78 14.06 -6.62 -11.14
N ASN A 79 14.88 -7.03 -10.19
CA ASN A 79 14.85 -8.37 -9.59
C ASN A 79 13.79 -8.47 -8.49
N CYS A 80 12.52 -8.44 -8.86
CA CYS A 80 11.45 -8.76 -7.91
C CYS A 80 11.39 -10.26 -7.68
N ILE A 81 11.49 -10.69 -6.42
CA ILE A 81 11.53 -12.12 -6.06
C ILE A 81 10.25 -12.60 -5.37
N ALA A 82 9.53 -11.70 -4.70
CA ALA A 82 8.28 -12.01 -4.04
C ALA A 82 7.42 -10.76 -3.85
N THR A 83 6.12 -10.97 -3.60
CA THR A 83 5.20 -9.85 -3.35
C THR A 83 4.25 -10.14 -2.19
N VAL A 84 3.72 -9.07 -1.59
CA VAL A 84 2.64 -9.12 -0.58
C VAL A 84 1.41 -8.42 -1.11
N PHE A 85 0.32 -9.16 -1.20
CA PHE A 85 -0.98 -8.61 -1.59
C PHE A 85 -1.64 -7.88 -0.42
N LEU A 86 -2.18 -6.71 -0.67
CA LEU A 86 -3.02 -5.96 0.27
C LEU A 86 -4.47 -5.90 -0.23
N GLN A 87 -5.41 -6.07 0.71
CA GLN A 87 -6.84 -6.02 0.45
C GLN A 87 -7.23 -4.76 -0.35
N CYS A 88 -8.21 -4.88 -1.25
CA CYS A 88 -8.72 -3.78 -2.07
C CYS A 88 -10.22 -3.92 -2.37
N HIS A 89 -10.94 -4.72 -1.58
CA HIS A 89 -12.37 -5.01 -1.74
C HIS A 89 -12.69 -5.71 -3.07
N ALA A 90 -11.76 -6.52 -3.58
CA ALA A 90 -11.95 -7.30 -4.80
C ALA A 90 -12.52 -8.70 -4.48
N MET A 91 -13.38 -9.21 -5.35
CA MET A 91 -13.84 -10.61 -5.33
C MET A 91 -14.42 -11.09 -3.98
N TYR A 92 -15.12 -10.22 -3.27
CA TYR A 92 -15.85 -10.62 -2.07
C TYR A 92 -16.95 -11.63 -2.43
N ARG A 93 -17.22 -12.55 -1.53
CA ARG A 93 -18.31 -13.53 -1.74
C ARG A 93 -19.65 -12.81 -1.90
N ALA A 94 -20.44 -13.19 -2.89
CA ALA A 94 -21.77 -12.60 -3.12
C ALA A 94 -22.78 -12.99 -2.04
N GLY A 95 -22.65 -14.20 -1.46
CA GLY A 95 -23.55 -14.75 -0.46
C GLY A 95 -22.85 -15.05 0.86
N GLY A 96 -23.66 -15.44 1.84
CA GLY A 96 -23.20 -15.78 3.19
C GLY A 96 -23.24 -14.59 4.16
N PRO A 97 -22.78 -14.77 5.40
CA PRO A 97 -22.73 -13.70 6.40
C PRO A 97 -21.83 -12.55 5.93
N GLU A 98 -22.23 -11.30 6.22
CA GLU A 98 -21.53 -10.10 5.75
C GLU A 98 -20.06 -10.09 6.18
N GLU A 99 -19.79 -10.48 7.42
CA GLU A 99 -18.44 -10.54 7.99
C GLU A 99 -17.53 -11.56 7.31
N MET A 100 -18.11 -12.58 6.65
CA MET A 100 -17.39 -13.63 5.94
C MET A 100 -17.15 -13.31 4.45
N LYS A 101 -17.83 -12.34 3.89
CA LYS A 101 -17.67 -12.00 2.45
C LYS A 101 -16.25 -11.64 2.06
N PRO A 102 -15.45 -10.92 2.88
CA PRO A 102 -14.07 -10.58 2.57
C PRO A 102 -13.13 -11.79 2.39
N VAL A 103 -13.48 -12.96 2.94
CA VAL A 103 -12.70 -14.18 2.76
C VAL A 103 -12.56 -14.56 1.28
N GLY A 104 -13.56 -14.21 0.44
CA GLY A 104 -13.52 -14.42 -1.00
C GLY A 104 -12.32 -13.76 -1.68
N GLU A 105 -11.89 -12.58 -1.22
CA GLU A 105 -10.67 -11.94 -1.73
C GLU A 105 -9.42 -12.77 -1.42
N THR A 106 -9.32 -13.35 -0.24
CA THR A 106 -8.21 -14.24 0.12
C THR A 106 -8.22 -15.53 -0.71
N GLU A 107 -9.39 -16.12 -0.96
CA GLU A 107 -9.55 -17.30 -1.83
C GLU A 107 -9.09 -16.99 -3.26
N PHE A 108 -9.53 -15.88 -3.81
CA PHE A 108 -9.14 -15.38 -5.13
C PHE A 108 -7.62 -15.21 -5.25
N VAL A 109 -7.02 -14.48 -4.30
CA VAL A 109 -5.58 -14.19 -4.32
C VAL A 109 -4.74 -15.45 -4.11
N THR A 110 -5.22 -16.39 -3.31
CA THR A 110 -4.57 -17.71 -3.15
C THR A 110 -4.55 -18.49 -4.46
N GLY A 111 -5.62 -18.40 -5.27
CA GLY A 111 -5.67 -18.96 -6.62
C GLY A 111 -4.64 -18.31 -7.55
N ILE A 112 -4.50 -16.98 -7.51
CA ILE A 112 -3.48 -16.27 -8.29
C ILE A 112 -2.06 -16.66 -7.83
N ALA A 113 -1.83 -16.77 -6.53
CA ALA A 113 -0.54 -17.25 -6.00
C ALA A 113 -0.21 -18.65 -6.46
N ALA A 114 -1.20 -19.55 -6.56
CA ALA A 114 -1.03 -20.89 -7.10
C ALA A 114 -0.69 -20.86 -8.60
N MET A 115 -1.30 -19.98 -9.40
CA MET A 115 -0.94 -19.78 -10.80
C MET A 115 0.53 -19.35 -10.93
N ALA A 116 0.97 -18.36 -10.15
CA ALA A 116 2.38 -17.92 -10.16
C ALA A 116 3.33 -19.05 -9.76
N ALA A 117 2.99 -19.83 -8.74
CA ALA A 117 3.80 -20.95 -8.25
C ALA A 117 3.92 -22.11 -9.24
N SER A 118 3.11 -22.16 -10.31
CA SER A 118 3.22 -23.19 -11.37
C SER A 118 4.51 -23.11 -12.19
N GLY A 119 5.24 -21.96 -12.10
CA GLY A 119 6.41 -21.66 -12.91
C GLY A 119 6.10 -21.14 -14.33
N ASN A 120 4.84 -21.19 -14.77
CA ASN A 120 4.44 -20.71 -16.10
C ASN A 120 4.56 -19.19 -16.27
N TYR A 121 4.63 -18.45 -15.16
CA TYR A 121 4.67 -16.98 -15.12
C TYR A 121 6.06 -16.45 -14.71
N GLY A 122 7.09 -17.30 -14.64
CA GLY A 122 8.43 -16.92 -14.22
C GLY A 122 8.73 -17.31 -12.76
N HIS A 123 9.71 -16.62 -12.15
CA HIS A 123 10.27 -17.01 -10.85
C HIS A 123 9.67 -16.25 -9.65
N VAL A 124 8.91 -15.19 -9.91
CA VAL A 124 8.40 -14.31 -8.83
C VAL A 124 7.32 -15.04 -8.03
N ARG A 125 7.47 -15.06 -6.72
CA ARG A 125 6.44 -15.56 -5.80
C ARG A 125 5.39 -14.49 -5.55
N VAL A 126 4.43 -14.37 -6.46
CA VAL A 126 3.34 -13.39 -6.37
C VAL A 126 2.41 -13.75 -5.23
N ALA A 127 2.05 -12.76 -4.40
CA ALA A 127 1.22 -12.92 -3.21
C ALA A 127 1.73 -14.03 -2.26
N GLU A 128 3.03 -14.08 -2.02
CA GLU A 128 3.63 -14.96 -1.01
C GLU A 128 3.13 -14.61 0.40
N GLY A 129 2.82 -13.33 0.64
CA GLY A 129 2.05 -12.86 1.78
C GLY A 129 0.70 -12.28 1.32
N ILE A 130 -0.35 -12.50 2.12
CA ILE A 130 -1.68 -11.95 1.89
C ILE A 130 -2.12 -11.21 3.14
N VAL A 131 -2.47 -9.93 2.98
CA VAL A 131 -3.12 -9.10 3.99
C VAL A 131 -4.54 -8.84 3.52
N GLY A 132 -5.53 -9.42 4.21
CA GLY A 132 -6.94 -9.32 3.86
C GLY A 132 -7.67 -8.23 4.66
N PHE A 133 -9.00 -8.29 4.63
CA PHE A 133 -9.86 -7.47 5.47
C PHE A 133 -10.69 -8.34 6.41
N ALA A 134 -10.71 -7.97 7.68
CA ALA A 134 -11.69 -8.43 8.65
C ALA A 134 -12.18 -7.21 9.44
N ASP A 135 -13.49 -7.14 9.72
CA ASP A 135 -14.04 -6.07 10.54
C ASP A 135 -13.66 -6.27 12.01
N LEU A 136 -12.60 -5.62 12.45
CA LEU A 136 -12.12 -5.71 13.82
C LEU A 136 -13.11 -5.10 14.85
N THR A 137 -14.12 -4.34 14.40
CA THR A 137 -15.18 -3.86 15.31
C THR A 137 -16.16 -4.96 15.75
N LEU A 138 -16.04 -6.15 15.20
CA LEU A 138 -16.70 -7.35 15.72
C LEU A 138 -16.22 -7.75 17.13
N GLY A 139 -15.10 -7.16 17.59
CA GLY A 139 -14.49 -7.51 18.87
C GLY A 139 -14.07 -8.99 18.88
N GLU A 140 -14.38 -9.69 19.97
CA GLU A 140 -14.04 -11.12 20.11
C GLU A 140 -14.70 -12.03 19.04
N ARG A 141 -15.82 -11.59 18.45
CA ARG A 141 -16.51 -12.32 17.38
C ARG A 141 -15.76 -12.36 16.05
N VAL A 142 -14.60 -11.70 15.95
CA VAL A 142 -13.79 -11.73 14.74
C VAL A 142 -13.03 -13.04 14.52
N ASP A 143 -12.85 -13.87 15.56
CA ASP A 143 -12.07 -15.11 15.48
C ASP A 143 -12.50 -16.05 14.34
N PRO A 144 -13.79 -16.38 14.14
CA PRO A 144 -14.20 -17.24 13.03
C PRO A 144 -13.83 -16.67 11.65
N VAL A 145 -13.82 -15.33 11.51
CA VAL A 145 -13.43 -14.64 10.26
C VAL A 145 -11.92 -14.78 10.04
N LEU A 146 -11.11 -14.53 11.08
CA LEU A 146 -9.65 -14.69 11.02
C LEU A 146 -9.26 -16.13 10.68
N GLU A 147 -9.87 -17.10 11.32
CA GLU A 147 -9.65 -18.53 11.03
C GLU A 147 -10.04 -18.89 9.60
N ALA A 148 -11.14 -18.33 9.07
CA ALA A 148 -11.53 -18.54 7.69
C ALA A 148 -10.49 -17.97 6.71
N HIS A 149 -9.95 -16.78 6.96
CA HIS A 149 -8.86 -16.20 6.18
C HIS A 149 -7.58 -17.05 6.26
N ILE A 150 -7.19 -17.53 7.45
CA ILE A 150 -6.01 -18.37 7.65
C ILE A 150 -6.15 -19.66 6.83
N ARG A 151 -7.31 -20.32 6.88
CA ARG A 151 -7.59 -21.53 6.07
C ARG A 151 -7.55 -21.21 4.57
N ALA A 152 -8.26 -20.17 4.13
CA ALA A 152 -8.33 -19.78 2.72
C ALA A 152 -6.95 -19.37 2.15
N GLY A 153 -6.11 -18.75 2.97
CA GLY A 153 -4.77 -18.29 2.58
C GLY A 153 -3.74 -19.41 2.37
N GLY A 154 -4.03 -20.65 2.77
CA GLY A 154 -3.13 -21.79 2.53
C GLY A 154 -1.70 -21.56 3.01
N GLY A 155 -1.54 -20.97 4.21
CA GLY A 155 -0.24 -20.62 4.79
C GLY A 155 0.34 -19.27 4.33
N ARG A 156 -0.39 -18.49 3.52
CA ARG A 156 0.05 -17.15 3.04
C ARG A 156 -0.60 -16.00 3.78
N PHE A 157 -1.66 -16.18 4.53
CA PHE A 157 -2.33 -15.11 5.26
C PHE A 157 -1.43 -14.57 6.38
N ARG A 158 -1.18 -13.26 6.39
CA ARG A 158 -0.20 -12.61 7.27
C ARG A 158 -0.81 -11.57 8.19
N GLY A 159 -1.91 -10.96 7.80
CA GLY A 159 -2.47 -9.86 8.55
C GLY A 159 -3.77 -9.33 7.98
N VAL A 160 -4.24 -8.26 8.60
CA VAL A 160 -5.44 -7.54 8.22
C VAL A 160 -5.10 -6.07 7.98
N ARG A 161 -5.66 -5.48 6.91
CA ARG A 161 -5.74 -4.03 6.75
C ARG A 161 -7.18 -3.59 7.05
N HIS A 162 -7.35 -2.83 8.12
CA HIS A 162 -8.59 -2.15 8.41
C HIS A 162 -8.31 -0.64 8.45
N SER A 163 -8.71 0.05 7.38
CA SER A 163 -8.42 1.47 7.21
C SER A 163 -9.17 2.30 8.24
N ALA A 164 -8.45 3.22 8.87
CA ALA A 164 -9.02 4.26 9.72
C ALA A 164 -8.85 5.66 9.10
N ALA A 165 -8.38 5.74 7.85
CA ALA A 165 -8.16 6.99 7.14
C ALA A 165 -9.47 7.78 7.03
N TYR A 166 -9.49 8.97 7.64
CA TYR A 166 -10.63 9.87 7.67
C TYR A 166 -10.19 11.32 7.64
N ASP A 167 -10.87 12.11 6.82
CA ASP A 167 -10.80 13.56 6.82
C ASP A 167 -12.22 14.12 6.74
N ALA A 168 -12.46 15.26 7.38
CA ALA A 168 -13.78 15.90 7.36
C ALA A 168 -14.12 16.52 6.00
N ASP A 169 -13.11 16.86 5.19
CA ASP A 169 -13.30 17.39 3.86
C ASP A 169 -13.62 16.25 2.87
N PRO A 170 -14.79 16.27 2.24
CA PRO A 170 -15.23 15.19 1.34
C PRO A 170 -14.35 15.04 0.08
N ILE A 171 -13.51 16.03 -0.26
CA ILE A 171 -12.61 15.94 -1.41
C ILE A 171 -11.46 14.98 -1.16
N ILE A 172 -11.12 14.72 0.10
CA ILE A 172 -10.04 13.79 0.48
C ILE A 172 -10.49 12.34 0.26
N GLY A 173 -11.73 12.03 0.56
CA GLY A 173 -12.24 10.65 0.58
C GLY A 173 -11.77 9.89 1.82
N ASN A 174 -12.55 8.91 2.23
CA ASN A 174 -12.34 8.23 3.50
C ASN A 174 -12.34 6.71 3.33
N GLY A 175 -11.45 6.03 4.07
CA GLY A 175 -11.45 4.58 4.24
C GLY A 175 -12.24 4.14 5.46
N ALA A 176 -12.60 5.08 6.35
CA ALA A 176 -13.45 4.86 7.51
C ALA A 176 -14.70 5.75 7.43
N SER A 177 -15.81 5.29 7.99
CA SER A 177 -17.09 6.03 8.01
C SER A 177 -17.09 7.20 9.00
N ALA A 178 -16.20 7.18 10.00
CA ALA A 178 -16.09 8.18 11.05
C ALA A 178 -14.65 8.23 11.60
N PRO A 179 -14.26 9.36 12.23
CA PRO A 179 -12.95 9.44 12.89
C PRO A 179 -12.88 8.53 14.12
N GLY A 180 -11.66 8.26 14.60
CA GLY A 180 -11.41 7.60 15.89
C GLY A 180 -11.62 6.09 15.89
N LEU A 181 -11.61 5.42 14.72
CA LEU A 181 -11.78 3.98 14.64
C LEU A 181 -10.81 3.23 15.55
N TYR A 182 -9.53 3.60 15.55
CA TYR A 182 -8.49 2.92 16.34
C TYR A 182 -8.60 3.17 17.86
N GLN A 183 -9.44 4.11 18.27
CA GLN A 183 -9.70 4.41 19.68
C GLN A 183 -10.90 3.63 20.23
N ARG A 184 -11.73 3.04 19.38
CA ARG A 184 -12.93 2.30 19.77
C ARG A 184 -12.57 1.04 20.56
N ALA A 185 -13.32 0.77 21.63
CA ALA A 185 -13.10 -0.39 22.49
C ALA A 185 -13.35 -1.73 21.74
N ASP A 186 -14.38 -1.77 20.90
CA ASP A 186 -14.71 -2.96 20.09
C ASP A 186 -13.62 -3.25 19.04
N PHE A 187 -13.09 -2.21 18.35
CA PHE A 187 -11.96 -2.37 17.45
C PHE A 187 -10.72 -2.93 18.18
N ARG A 188 -10.40 -2.38 19.35
CA ARG A 188 -9.25 -2.83 20.16
C ARG A 188 -9.40 -4.26 20.66
N ALA A 189 -10.62 -4.67 21.00
CA ALA A 189 -10.90 -6.07 21.35
C ALA A 189 -10.64 -7.02 20.15
N GLY A 190 -11.11 -6.66 18.96
CA GLY A 190 -10.82 -7.41 17.74
C GLY A 190 -9.33 -7.40 17.35
N LEU A 191 -8.64 -6.29 17.56
CA LEU A 191 -7.20 -6.17 17.35
C LEU A 191 -6.41 -7.10 18.29
N ALA A 192 -6.83 -7.20 19.55
CA ALA A 192 -6.24 -8.16 20.49
C ALA A 192 -6.36 -9.60 19.99
N ARG A 193 -7.52 -9.96 19.38
CA ARG A 193 -7.70 -11.27 18.74
C ARG A 193 -6.78 -11.47 17.53
N LEU A 194 -6.68 -10.44 16.66
CA LEU A 194 -5.76 -10.47 15.52
C LEU A 194 -4.33 -10.80 15.97
N PHE A 195 -3.82 -10.10 16.97
CA PHE A 195 -2.48 -10.34 17.51
C PHE A 195 -2.34 -11.70 18.20
N ALA A 196 -3.38 -12.20 18.86
CA ALA A 196 -3.40 -13.54 19.45
C ALA A 196 -3.25 -14.66 18.38
N HIS A 197 -3.76 -14.44 17.17
CA HIS A 197 -3.52 -15.32 16.01
C HIS A 197 -2.12 -15.13 15.39
N GLY A 198 -1.26 -14.27 15.93
CA GLY A 198 0.07 -13.98 15.39
C GLY A 198 0.03 -13.22 14.06
N LEU A 199 -1.07 -12.52 13.77
CA LEU A 199 -1.27 -11.74 12.54
C LEU A 199 -0.86 -10.27 12.76
N SER A 200 -0.54 -9.56 11.67
CA SER A 200 -0.22 -8.13 11.69
C SER A 200 -1.43 -7.25 11.43
N LEU A 201 -1.36 -6.00 11.90
CA LEU A 201 -2.22 -4.91 11.43
C LEU A 201 -1.44 -4.07 10.42
N ASP A 202 -1.88 -4.03 9.17
CA ASP A 202 -1.45 -3.01 8.21
C ASP A 202 -2.31 -1.76 8.42
N ALA A 203 -1.74 -0.77 9.12
CA ALA A 203 -2.44 0.45 9.48
C ALA A 203 -2.49 1.41 8.31
N TRP A 204 -3.67 1.94 8.01
CA TRP A 204 -3.87 2.96 7.00
C TRP A 204 -4.63 4.14 7.60
N VAL A 205 -3.96 5.28 7.71
CA VAL A 205 -4.48 6.56 8.20
C VAL A 205 -3.89 7.70 7.37
N PHE A 206 -4.50 8.88 7.44
CA PHE A 206 -3.85 10.11 6.99
C PHE A 206 -2.96 10.70 8.08
N HIS A 207 -1.97 11.51 7.70
CA HIS A 207 -0.97 12.05 8.62
C HIS A 207 -1.54 12.74 9.88
N PRO A 208 -2.70 13.44 9.87
CA PRO A 208 -3.25 14.00 11.08
C PRO A 208 -3.66 12.96 12.14
N GLN A 209 -3.86 11.71 11.70
CA GLN A 209 -4.27 10.58 12.56
C GLN A 209 -3.10 9.71 13.02
N LEU A 210 -1.85 10.06 12.75
CA LEU A 210 -0.67 9.31 13.23
C LEU A 210 -0.67 9.14 14.75
N LYS A 211 -1.27 10.08 15.48
CA LYS A 211 -1.44 10.00 16.93
C LYS A 211 -2.29 8.80 17.36
N ASP A 212 -3.28 8.42 16.58
CA ASP A 212 -4.11 7.25 16.85
C ASP A 212 -3.30 5.95 16.73
N VAL A 213 -2.37 5.91 15.74
CA VAL A 213 -1.46 4.76 15.56
C VAL A 213 -0.43 4.70 16.68
N ILE A 214 0.10 5.84 17.14
CA ILE A 214 1.02 5.93 18.29
C ILE A 214 0.35 5.38 19.55
N ASP A 215 -0.87 5.82 19.83
CA ASP A 215 -1.65 5.36 20.98
C ASP A 215 -1.93 3.84 20.89
N LEU A 216 -2.31 3.37 19.70
CA LEU A 216 -2.54 1.95 19.43
C LEU A 216 -1.27 1.12 19.65
N ALA A 217 -0.12 1.57 19.12
CA ALA A 217 1.16 0.88 19.26
C ALA A 217 1.61 0.78 20.72
N ARG A 218 1.38 1.82 21.51
CA ARG A 218 1.68 1.84 22.95
C ARG A 218 0.73 0.94 23.74
N ALA A 219 -0.53 0.85 23.33
CA ALA A 219 -1.51 -0.04 23.99
C ALA A 219 -1.25 -1.52 23.69
N PHE A 220 -0.63 -1.85 22.55
CA PHE A 220 -0.33 -3.23 22.12
C PHE A 220 1.16 -3.42 21.82
N PRO A 221 2.06 -3.32 22.80
CA PRO A 221 3.52 -3.32 22.57
C PRO A 221 4.07 -4.62 21.95
N ALA A 222 3.36 -5.73 22.08
CA ALA A 222 3.70 -7.02 21.46
C ALA A 222 3.05 -7.21 20.07
N GLY A 223 2.18 -6.30 19.63
CA GLY A 223 1.48 -6.38 18.36
C GLY A 223 2.37 -5.91 17.20
N ASN A 224 2.32 -6.59 16.07
CA ASN A 224 3.04 -6.18 14.85
C ASN A 224 2.17 -5.20 14.04
N ILE A 225 2.54 -3.92 14.02
CA ILE A 225 1.84 -2.86 13.30
C ILE A 225 2.72 -2.38 12.15
N ILE A 226 2.15 -2.34 10.96
CA ILE A 226 2.84 -1.91 9.73
C ILE A 226 2.15 -0.65 9.23
N MET A 227 2.81 0.51 9.32
CA MET A 227 2.27 1.79 8.87
C MET A 227 2.49 1.95 7.38
N GLY A 228 1.40 2.09 6.61
CA GLY A 228 1.43 2.24 5.15
C GLY A 228 1.82 3.64 4.68
N HIS A 229 2.35 3.72 3.46
CA HIS A 229 2.43 4.92 2.63
C HIS A 229 3.07 6.13 3.31
N CYS A 230 4.26 5.94 3.91
CA CYS A 230 5.01 7.01 4.60
C CYS A 230 4.20 7.75 5.67
N GLY A 231 3.19 7.11 6.27
CA GLY A 231 2.32 7.74 7.26
C GLY A 231 1.22 8.62 6.68
N GLY A 232 0.83 8.41 5.42
CA GLY A 232 -0.38 8.99 4.83
C GLY A 232 -0.33 10.51 4.64
N VAL A 233 0.77 11.05 4.13
CA VAL A 233 0.95 12.50 3.91
C VAL A 233 -0.08 13.05 2.94
N LEU A 234 -0.83 14.07 3.32
CA LEU A 234 -1.81 14.77 2.50
C LEU A 234 -1.21 16.06 1.93
N GLY A 235 -1.36 16.25 0.62
CA GLY A 235 -0.98 17.49 -0.06
C GLY A 235 -2.10 18.06 -0.96
N TYR A 236 -3.32 17.53 -0.81
CA TYR A 236 -4.47 17.81 -1.67
C TYR A 236 -5.63 18.44 -0.88
N GLY A 237 -6.60 19.06 -1.56
CA GLY A 237 -7.74 19.68 -0.91
C GLY A 237 -7.34 20.76 0.09
N PRO A 238 -7.77 20.71 1.35
CA PRO A 238 -7.43 21.70 2.36
C PRO A 238 -5.94 21.76 2.71
N TYR A 239 -5.14 20.77 2.26
CA TYR A 239 -3.70 20.69 2.47
C TYR A 239 -2.89 21.24 1.29
N ALA A 240 -3.53 21.56 0.17
CA ALA A 240 -2.87 22.09 -1.02
C ALA A 240 -2.18 23.44 -0.71
N GLY A 241 -0.92 23.60 -1.14
CA GLY A 241 -0.13 24.80 -0.89
C GLY A 241 0.41 24.95 0.53
N ARG A 242 0.16 23.98 1.43
CA ARG A 242 0.62 24.02 2.84
C ARG A 242 1.70 22.97 3.12
N ARG A 243 2.56 22.69 2.14
CA ARG A 243 3.53 21.59 2.21
C ARG A 243 4.43 21.69 3.43
N ASP A 244 4.94 22.87 3.78
CA ASP A 244 5.87 23.04 4.90
C ASP A 244 5.17 22.78 6.24
N GLU A 245 3.95 23.24 6.40
CA GLU A 245 3.15 22.98 7.60
C GLU A 245 2.79 21.50 7.74
N VAL A 246 2.34 20.88 6.64
CA VAL A 246 2.03 19.44 6.58
C VAL A 246 3.28 18.64 6.93
N TYR A 247 4.43 18.99 6.33
CA TYR A 247 5.69 18.33 6.59
C TYR A 247 6.11 18.45 8.07
N ALA A 248 6.02 19.64 8.65
CA ALA A 248 6.38 19.86 10.06
C ALA A 248 5.51 19.02 11.02
N ASN A 249 4.20 18.98 10.77
CA ASN A 249 3.28 18.19 11.57
C ASN A 249 3.53 16.68 11.39
N TRP A 250 3.67 16.22 10.15
CA TRP A 250 4.00 14.84 9.83
C TRP A 250 5.33 14.42 10.47
N LYS A 251 6.41 15.22 10.32
CA LYS A 251 7.73 14.90 10.86
C LYS A 251 7.71 14.75 12.38
N ARG A 252 7.00 15.65 13.08
CA ARG A 252 6.80 15.55 14.54
C ARG A 252 6.15 14.23 14.91
N ASP A 253 5.06 13.87 14.23
CA ASP A 253 4.27 12.71 14.61
C ASP A 253 4.93 11.39 14.20
N VAL A 254 5.65 11.31 13.06
CA VAL A 254 6.44 10.10 12.72
C VAL A 254 7.66 9.94 13.64
N THR A 255 8.23 11.05 14.15
CA THR A 255 9.29 10.98 15.15
C THR A 255 8.80 10.32 16.45
N GLU A 256 7.59 10.64 16.90
CA GLU A 256 6.98 9.96 18.04
C GLU A 256 6.62 8.50 17.73
N LEU A 257 6.12 8.22 16.53
CA LEU A 257 5.76 6.87 16.09
C LEU A 257 6.99 5.96 16.03
N ALA A 258 8.14 6.48 15.61
CA ALA A 258 9.41 5.74 15.53
C ALA A 258 9.91 5.22 16.88
N LYS A 259 9.48 5.85 18.00
CA LYS A 259 9.78 5.39 19.37
C LYS A 259 9.01 4.11 19.75
N CYS A 260 8.02 3.70 18.94
CA CYS A 260 7.29 2.45 19.13
C CYS A 260 8.03 1.31 18.40
N PRO A 261 8.70 0.39 19.11
CA PRO A 261 9.57 -0.63 18.48
C PRO A 261 8.78 -1.68 17.69
N ASN A 262 7.49 -1.80 17.96
CA ASN A 262 6.55 -2.70 17.30
C ASN A 262 5.92 -2.12 16.03
N VAL A 263 6.39 -0.96 15.56
CA VAL A 263 5.92 -0.31 14.32
C VAL A 263 7.00 -0.41 13.25
N THR A 264 6.60 -0.88 12.08
CA THR A 264 7.38 -0.89 10.84
C THR A 264 6.75 0.07 9.83
N MET A 265 7.57 0.81 9.08
CA MET A 265 7.12 1.83 8.14
C MET A 265 7.27 1.36 6.69
N LYS A 266 6.20 1.45 5.90
CA LYS A 266 6.24 1.27 4.45
C LYS A 266 6.60 2.58 3.75
N LEU A 267 7.57 2.50 2.87
CA LEU A 267 8.06 3.60 2.04
C LEU A 267 7.48 3.44 0.62
N GLY A 268 6.45 4.22 0.31
CA GLY A 268 5.75 4.16 -0.97
C GLY A 268 4.41 4.85 -0.93
N GLY A 269 3.52 4.53 -1.89
CA GLY A 269 2.22 5.17 -2.05
C GLY A 269 2.32 6.65 -2.48
N GLN A 270 3.41 7.01 -3.12
CA GLN A 270 3.79 8.40 -3.38
C GLN A 270 3.15 8.99 -4.60
N MET A 271 2.75 8.14 -5.54
CA MET A 271 2.09 8.59 -6.76
C MET A 271 0.57 8.71 -6.56
N MET A 272 0.07 8.47 -5.37
CA MET A 272 -1.31 8.79 -5.03
C MET A 272 -1.50 10.31 -4.99
N ARG A 273 -2.62 10.80 -5.52
CA ARG A 273 -2.94 12.24 -5.55
C ARG A 273 -2.87 12.92 -4.18
N MET A 274 -3.15 12.18 -3.11
CA MET A 274 -3.05 12.68 -1.74
C MET A 274 -1.67 13.26 -1.42
N ALA A 275 -0.62 12.69 -1.98
CA ALA A 275 0.75 13.09 -1.71
C ALA A 275 1.22 14.34 -2.49
N ALA A 276 0.31 15.07 -3.09
CA ALA A 276 0.52 16.32 -3.84
C ALA A 276 1.28 16.18 -5.18
N TYR A 277 1.45 14.97 -5.69
CA TYR A 277 2.00 14.81 -7.03
C TYR A 277 0.86 14.84 -8.05
N ASP A 278 0.72 15.96 -8.76
CA ASP A 278 -0.39 16.15 -9.72
C ASP A 278 -0.02 15.61 -11.12
N TYR A 279 0.12 14.29 -11.23
CA TYR A 279 0.42 13.61 -12.48
C TYR A 279 -0.66 13.79 -13.56
N LEU A 280 -1.87 14.20 -13.20
CA LEU A 280 -2.96 14.40 -14.17
C LEU A 280 -2.78 15.65 -15.03
N ASN A 281 -1.97 16.62 -14.59
CA ASN A 281 -1.75 17.90 -15.28
C ASN A 281 -0.35 18.01 -15.92
N ILE A 282 0.43 16.93 -15.94
CA ILE A 282 1.74 16.90 -16.59
C ILE A 282 1.68 16.13 -17.91
N PRO A 283 2.46 16.54 -18.95
CA PRO A 283 2.34 15.98 -20.30
C PRO A 283 2.90 14.54 -20.42
N ALA A 284 3.78 14.13 -19.53
CA ALA A 284 4.42 12.82 -19.48
C ALA A 284 4.70 12.40 -18.03
N PRO A 285 4.89 11.11 -17.74
CA PRO A 285 5.33 10.65 -16.43
C PRO A 285 6.66 11.27 -16.02
N PRO A 286 6.88 11.49 -14.70
CA PRO A 286 8.15 11.95 -14.19
C PRO A 286 9.24 10.89 -14.38
N SER A 287 10.47 11.35 -14.53
CA SER A 287 11.65 10.49 -14.41
C SER A 287 11.84 9.98 -12.98
N SER A 288 12.61 8.91 -12.82
CA SER A 288 12.98 8.41 -11.50
C SER A 288 13.79 9.45 -10.69
N ALA A 289 14.54 10.31 -11.37
CA ALA A 289 15.30 11.38 -10.72
C ALA A 289 14.39 12.45 -10.12
N GLU A 290 13.38 12.93 -10.90
CA GLU A 290 12.38 13.88 -10.41
C GLU A 290 11.56 13.31 -9.25
N MET A 291 11.15 12.04 -9.34
CA MET A 291 10.46 11.38 -8.23
C MET A 291 11.35 11.27 -6.99
N ALA A 292 12.62 10.90 -7.16
CA ALA A 292 13.55 10.80 -6.05
C ALA A 292 13.78 12.15 -5.36
N GLU A 293 13.95 13.23 -6.13
CA GLU A 293 14.09 14.59 -5.58
C GLU A 293 12.87 15.02 -4.78
N PHE A 294 11.67 14.75 -5.32
CA PHE A 294 10.42 15.15 -4.68
C PHE A 294 10.15 14.37 -3.37
N TRP A 295 10.51 13.07 -3.31
CA TRP A 295 10.17 12.20 -2.18
C TRP A 295 11.30 11.97 -1.18
N ARG A 296 12.55 12.26 -1.54
CA ARG A 296 13.70 12.18 -0.64
C ARG A 296 13.46 12.83 0.72
N PRO A 297 12.86 14.04 0.83
CA PRO A 297 12.58 14.66 2.11
C PRO A 297 11.68 13.86 3.05
N TYR A 298 10.94 12.89 2.53
CA TYR A 298 10.08 12.02 3.33
C TYR A 298 10.75 10.67 3.64
N HIS A 299 11.43 10.06 2.67
CA HIS A 299 12.03 8.74 2.85
C HIS A 299 13.25 8.75 3.75
N GLU A 300 14.19 9.65 3.52
CA GLU A 300 15.43 9.71 4.31
C GLU A 300 15.13 9.88 5.80
N PRO A 301 14.29 10.83 6.25
CA PRO A 301 13.95 10.95 7.65
C PRO A 301 13.25 9.74 8.25
N LEU A 302 12.44 9.00 7.47
CA LEU A 302 11.83 7.78 7.96
C LEU A 302 12.86 6.67 8.15
N ILE A 303 13.80 6.52 7.22
CA ILE A 303 14.90 5.55 7.34
C ILE A 303 15.81 5.91 8.53
N GLU A 304 16.13 7.19 8.73
CA GLU A 304 16.92 7.65 9.88
C GLU A 304 16.22 7.38 11.22
N LEU A 305 14.91 7.61 11.31
CA LEU A 305 14.15 7.50 12.55
C LEU A 305 13.84 6.04 12.93
N PHE A 306 13.45 5.24 11.95
CA PHE A 306 13.03 3.85 12.18
C PHE A 306 14.20 2.86 12.06
N GLY A 307 15.25 3.20 11.31
CA GLY A 307 16.27 2.26 10.88
C GLY A 307 15.84 1.43 9.67
N ALA A 308 16.80 0.98 8.86
CA ALA A 308 16.53 0.18 7.67
C ALA A 308 15.82 -1.15 7.99
N ASP A 309 16.03 -1.71 9.16
CA ASP A 309 15.40 -2.93 9.65
C ASP A 309 13.94 -2.79 10.09
N ARG A 310 13.45 -1.54 10.19
CA ARG A 310 12.01 -1.25 10.38
C ARG A 310 11.41 -0.40 9.27
N CYS A 311 12.07 -0.35 8.10
CA CYS A 311 11.52 0.23 6.88
C CYS A 311 11.48 -0.82 5.79
N LEU A 312 10.50 -0.72 4.89
CA LEU A 312 10.35 -1.59 3.73
C LEU A 312 9.66 -0.85 2.58
N TYR A 313 10.13 -1.09 1.36
CA TYR A 313 9.57 -0.46 0.17
C TYR A 313 8.32 -1.17 -0.35
N GLU A 314 7.45 -0.41 -0.98
CA GLU A 314 6.21 -0.89 -1.59
C GLU A 314 5.96 -0.20 -2.94
N SER A 315 5.31 -0.89 -3.88
CA SER A 315 4.91 -0.27 -5.14
C SER A 315 3.55 0.39 -5.10
N ASN A 316 2.64 -0.13 -4.31
CA ASN A 316 1.22 0.24 -4.31
C ASN A 316 0.56 0.09 -5.70
N PHE A 317 1.04 -0.86 -6.54
CA PHE A 317 0.50 -1.07 -7.87
C PHE A 317 -0.83 -1.86 -7.83
N PRO A 318 -1.78 -1.52 -8.72
CA PRO A 318 -1.73 -0.54 -9.80
C PRO A 318 -2.16 0.88 -9.41
N VAL A 319 -2.33 1.20 -8.13
CA VAL A 319 -2.72 2.56 -7.71
C VAL A 319 -1.67 3.58 -8.16
N ASP A 320 -0.40 3.35 -7.82
CA ASP A 320 0.69 4.25 -8.21
C ASP A 320 1.06 4.15 -9.70
N LYS A 321 0.63 3.10 -10.42
CA LYS A 321 0.76 3.00 -11.88
C LYS A 321 0.02 4.11 -12.62
N MET A 322 -0.93 4.78 -11.98
CA MET A 322 -1.56 5.96 -12.53
C MET A 322 -0.56 7.12 -12.74
N GLY A 323 0.50 7.16 -11.96
CA GLY A 323 1.49 8.25 -11.96
C GLY A 323 2.89 7.87 -12.43
N ALA A 324 3.26 6.59 -12.47
CA ALA A 324 4.59 6.14 -12.84
C ALA A 324 4.62 4.70 -13.36
N SER A 325 5.63 4.35 -14.15
CA SER A 325 5.94 2.96 -14.46
C SER A 325 6.61 2.26 -13.27
N TRP A 326 6.51 0.93 -13.21
CA TRP A 326 7.21 0.11 -12.23
C TRP A 326 8.73 0.36 -12.22
N ALA A 327 9.34 0.37 -13.41
CA ALA A 327 10.77 0.59 -13.56
C ALA A 327 11.21 1.95 -12.98
N ALA A 328 10.52 3.01 -13.34
CA ALA A 328 10.86 4.36 -12.86
C ALA A 328 10.61 4.51 -11.35
N LEU A 329 9.54 3.91 -10.82
CA LEU A 329 9.24 3.94 -9.39
C LEU A 329 10.37 3.30 -8.58
N TRP A 330 10.78 2.07 -8.91
CA TRP A 330 11.86 1.38 -8.19
C TRP A 330 13.23 2.03 -8.42
N ASN A 331 13.49 2.58 -9.61
CA ASN A 331 14.68 3.42 -9.83
C ASN A 331 14.70 4.63 -8.90
N SER A 332 13.53 5.28 -8.66
CA SER A 332 13.45 6.43 -7.76
C SER A 332 13.86 6.06 -6.32
N TYR A 333 13.42 4.92 -5.82
CA TYR A 333 13.81 4.41 -4.51
C TYR A 333 15.31 4.12 -4.44
N LYS A 334 15.88 3.48 -5.47
CA LYS A 334 17.31 3.22 -5.57
C LYS A 334 18.15 4.50 -5.62
N ARG A 335 17.63 5.56 -6.26
CA ARG A 335 18.28 6.90 -6.23
C ARG A 335 18.25 7.53 -4.84
N ILE A 336 17.16 7.39 -4.09
CA ILE A 336 17.06 7.88 -2.72
C ILE A 336 18.07 7.16 -1.83
N THR A 337 18.21 5.86 -2.00
CA THR A 337 19.10 5.01 -1.16
C THR A 337 20.47 4.77 -1.76
N ALA A 338 20.90 5.57 -2.74
CA ALA A 338 22.20 5.37 -3.42
C ALA A 338 23.40 5.33 -2.45
N GLY A 339 23.35 6.13 -1.38
CA GLY A 339 24.38 6.17 -0.35
C GLY A 339 24.26 5.13 0.77
N ALA A 340 23.20 4.31 0.77
CA ALA A 340 23.01 3.29 1.78
C ALA A 340 24.00 2.11 1.59
N SER A 341 24.42 1.50 2.67
CA SER A 341 25.25 0.29 2.65
C SER A 341 24.51 -0.90 2.04
N ALA A 342 25.23 -1.92 1.60
CA ALA A 342 24.65 -3.14 1.06
C ALA A 342 23.72 -3.83 2.10
N ALA A 343 24.03 -3.78 3.36
CA ALA A 343 23.20 -4.34 4.43
C ALA A 343 21.88 -3.56 4.59
N GLU A 344 21.94 -2.23 4.58
CA GLU A 344 20.73 -1.38 4.63
C GLU A 344 19.86 -1.57 3.39
N LYS A 345 20.44 -1.64 2.19
CA LYS A 345 19.69 -1.95 0.97
C LYS A 345 19.03 -3.33 1.05
N THR A 346 19.75 -4.34 1.52
CA THR A 346 19.15 -5.68 1.73
C THR A 346 17.97 -5.61 2.69
N ALA A 347 18.09 -4.88 3.80
CA ALA A 347 16.99 -4.70 4.75
C ALA A 347 15.79 -4.01 4.08
N LEU A 348 15.99 -2.84 3.47
CA LEU A 348 14.94 -1.99 2.88
C LEU A 348 14.18 -2.68 1.73
N TYR A 349 14.88 -3.41 0.86
CA TYR A 349 14.29 -3.96 -0.36
C TYR A 349 13.77 -5.39 -0.21
N SER A 350 14.22 -6.15 0.79
CA SER A 350 13.75 -7.54 0.95
C SER A 350 13.77 -8.08 2.38
N GLY A 351 14.82 -7.82 3.15
CA GLY A 351 15.05 -8.47 4.45
C GLY A 351 13.99 -8.14 5.50
N THR A 352 13.67 -6.86 5.66
CA THR A 352 12.63 -6.42 6.59
C THR A 352 11.27 -7.01 6.21
N ALA A 353 10.93 -7.01 4.91
CA ALA A 353 9.69 -7.60 4.43
C ALA A 353 9.57 -9.10 4.75
N ARG A 354 10.65 -9.86 4.48
CA ARG A 354 10.71 -11.30 4.81
C ARG A 354 10.48 -11.55 6.29
N ARG A 355 11.13 -10.79 7.15
CA ARG A 355 10.98 -10.94 8.60
C ARG A 355 9.59 -10.55 9.08
N ILE A 356 9.08 -9.39 8.68
CA ILE A 356 7.82 -8.84 9.19
C ILE A 356 6.61 -9.65 8.72
N TYR A 357 6.60 -10.06 7.46
CA TYR A 357 5.53 -10.89 6.88
C TYR A 357 5.83 -12.39 6.93
N ARG A 358 6.96 -12.81 7.53
CA ARG A 358 7.36 -14.22 7.66
C ARG A 358 7.33 -14.94 6.29
N LEU A 359 7.97 -14.32 5.29
CA LEU A 359 8.12 -14.89 3.94
C LEU A 359 9.32 -15.84 3.88
N SER A 360 9.26 -16.82 3.00
CA SER A 360 10.33 -17.83 2.80
C SER A 360 11.53 -17.31 2.00
#